data_bde5a98e2cc75c221867bfb84b986851
#
_entry.id   bde5a98e2cc75c221867bfb84b986851
#
_cell.length_a   1.000
_cell.length_b   1.000
_cell.length_c   1.000
_cell.angle_alpha   90.00
_cell.angle_beta   90.00
_cell.angle_gamma   90.00
#
_symmetry.space_group_name_H-M   'P 1'
#
loop_
_entity.id
_entity.type
_entity.pdbx_description
1 polymer ?
#
loop_
_entity_poly.entity_id
_entity_poly.type
_entity_poly.pdbx_seq_one_letter_code
_entity_poly.pdbx_strand_id
1 'polypeptide(L)'
;MTSPFSRKTLAYLRALKRNNDRNWFKLRKPQYEEHVRGPMVTLLAQLGADLPRFAPDLISDPRVSLYRIYRDTRFSHDKAPLKTHVAAHFPSKDLPRKEGAGLYLEVAPTRVWIGGGLYMPPSADVRLIRAHVAANHRALHRIVTGTSFRRAVGTLHGDRLSGTPRGYVKDHPALEYLRLKQFLAGREFEAEFATTNRFYAELLRIFRAVAPLVRFLNAPLIEHRRRITRILPLQDGALLPDRRRSEVRPPAAASRW
;
A
#
# COMPACT_ATOMS: atom_id res chain seq x y z
N MET A 1 -6.52 22.70 7.24
CA MET A 1 -5.60 22.02 8.20
C MET A 1 -4.20 22.12 7.66
N THR A 2 -3.22 22.46 8.50
CA THR A 2 -1.80 22.48 8.12
C THR A 2 -1.24 21.06 8.07
N SER A 3 -0.26 20.80 7.21
CA SER A 3 0.44 19.51 7.20
C SER A 3 1.18 19.30 8.52
N PRO A 4 1.21 18.08 9.07
CA PRO A 4 2.06 17.79 10.22
C PRO A 4 3.55 17.69 9.87
N PHE A 5 3.89 17.50 8.58
CA PHE A 5 5.27 17.47 8.10
C PHE A 5 5.83 18.88 7.91
N SER A 6 7.13 19.04 8.13
CA SER A 6 7.83 20.30 8.04
C SER A 6 9.13 20.17 7.22
N ARG A 7 9.81 21.29 6.97
CA ARG A 7 11.16 21.28 6.36
C ARG A 7 12.15 20.45 7.19
N LYS A 8 11.99 20.39 8.51
CA LYS A 8 12.82 19.54 9.39
C LYS A 8 12.60 18.05 9.11
N THR A 9 11.38 17.63 8.77
CA THR A 9 11.09 16.26 8.32
C THR A 9 11.93 15.88 7.11
N LEU A 10 11.90 16.71 6.07
CA LEU A 10 12.65 16.46 4.83
C LEU A 10 14.16 16.54 5.05
N ALA A 11 14.63 17.51 5.84
CA ALA A 11 16.05 17.64 6.18
C ALA A 11 16.56 16.39 6.91
N TYR A 12 15.79 15.85 7.87
CA TYR A 12 16.13 14.61 8.55
C TYR A 12 16.20 13.42 7.58
N LEU A 13 15.19 13.21 6.74
CA LEU A 13 15.15 12.11 5.77
C LEU A 13 16.33 12.20 4.76
N ARG A 14 16.68 13.40 4.32
CA ARG A 14 17.86 13.66 3.47
C ARG A 14 19.17 13.33 4.19
N ALA A 15 19.30 13.70 5.46
CA ALA A 15 20.46 13.37 6.28
C ALA A 15 20.54 11.85 6.52
N LEU A 16 19.43 11.18 6.81
CA LEU A 16 19.37 9.73 6.96
C LEU A 16 19.77 8.99 5.68
N LYS A 17 19.35 9.50 4.51
CA LYS A 17 19.75 8.90 3.21
C LYS A 17 21.26 8.95 3.00
N ARG A 18 21.94 10.03 3.42
CA ARG A 18 23.41 10.17 3.32
C ARG A 18 24.17 9.37 4.38
N ASN A 19 23.54 9.11 5.53
CA ASN A 19 24.16 8.47 6.70
C ASN A 19 23.31 7.27 7.16
N ASN A 20 23.08 6.29 6.26
CA ASN A 20 22.23 5.14 6.57
C ASN A 20 22.98 4.11 7.40
N ASP A 21 23.25 4.47 8.67
CA ASP A 21 23.99 3.69 9.65
C ASP A 21 23.23 3.63 10.99
N ARG A 22 23.38 2.51 11.71
CA ARG A 22 22.69 2.27 12.99
C ARG A 22 23.17 3.20 14.12
N ASN A 23 24.47 3.49 14.18
CA ASN A 23 25.04 4.36 15.23
C ASN A 23 24.63 5.81 14.97
N TRP A 24 24.69 6.26 13.70
CA TRP A 24 24.19 7.58 13.32
C TRP A 24 22.72 7.76 13.71
N PHE A 25 21.89 6.76 13.44
CA PHE A 25 20.47 6.79 13.78
C PHE A 25 20.24 6.76 15.29
N LYS A 26 20.98 5.93 16.04
CA LYS A 26 20.86 5.82 17.50
C LYS A 26 21.07 7.18 18.17
N LEU A 27 22.10 7.92 17.75
CA LEU A 27 22.41 9.25 18.28
C LEU A 27 21.34 10.30 17.92
N ARG A 28 20.60 10.12 16.85
CA ARG A 28 19.58 11.05 16.33
C ARG A 28 18.15 10.54 16.41
N LYS A 29 17.93 9.48 17.18
CA LYS A 29 16.61 8.90 17.38
C LYS A 29 15.59 9.91 17.96
N PRO A 30 15.95 10.79 18.92
CA PRO A 30 15.00 11.81 19.39
C PRO A 30 14.52 12.74 18.25
N GLN A 31 15.40 13.15 17.36
CA GLN A 31 15.05 13.98 16.19
C GLN A 31 14.16 13.21 15.20
N TYR A 32 14.39 11.91 15.02
CA TYR A 32 13.50 11.04 14.23
C TYR A 32 12.09 10.97 14.82
N GLU A 33 11.98 10.74 16.11
CA GLU A 33 10.67 10.69 16.79
C GLU A 33 9.94 12.03 16.67
N GLU A 34 10.64 13.16 16.89
CA GLU A 34 10.05 14.50 16.82
C GLU A 34 9.67 14.93 15.40
N HIS A 35 10.58 14.76 14.44
CA HIS A 35 10.43 15.39 13.12
C HIS A 35 9.90 14.46 12.04
N VAL A 36 9.90 13.14 12.24
CA VAL A 36 9.49 12.17 11.22
C VAL A 36 8.35 11.28 11.71
N ARG A 37 8.57 10.54 12.81
CA ARG A 37 7.58 9.59 13.30
C ARG A 37 6.38 10.29 13.95
N GLY A 38 6.62 11.27 14.81
CA GLY A 38 5.57 12.04 15.46
C GLY A 38 4.60 12.69 14.46
N PRO A 39 5.08 13.45 13.47
CA PRO A 39 4.24 13.99 12.40
C PRO A 39 3.40 12.92 11.67
N MET A 40 3.97 11.75 11.36
CA MET A 40 3.21 10.66 10.74
C MET A 40 2.12 10.11 11.68
N VAL A 41 2.42 9.94 12.97
CA VAL A 41 1.43 9.52 13.97
C VAL A 41 0.28 10.53 14.08
N THR A 42 0.58 11.83 14.09
CA THR A 42 -0.43 12.90 14.08
C THR A 42 -1.30 12.81 12.83
N LEU A 43 -0.70 12.60 11.65
CA LEU A 43 -1.45 12.41 10.40
C LEU A 43 -2.38 11.18 10.46
N LEU A 44 -1.89 10.07 10.99
CA LEU A 44 -2.69 8.84 11.11
C LEU A 44 -3.88 9.02 12.07
N ALA A 45 -3.70 9.78 13.14
CA ALA A 45 -4.79 10.13 14.06
C ALA A 45 -5.87 10.99 13.36
N GLN A 46 -5.45 11.99 12.57
CA GLN A 46 -6.37 12.82 11.76
C GLN A 46 -7.12 11.97 10.73
N LEU A 47 -6.42 11.08 10.02
CA LEU A 47 -7.03 10.15 9.07
C LEU A 47 -7.98 9.17 9.75
N GLY A 48 -7.73 8.78 11.01
CA GLY A 48 -8.63 7.96 11.80
C GLY A 48 -10.02 8.55 11.97
N ALA A 49 -10.14 9.88 11.99
CA ALA A 49 -11.42 10.58 12.03
C ALA A 49 -12.10 10.72 10.66
N ASP A 50 -11.33 10.88 9.58
CA ASP A 50 -11.85 11.14 8.25
C ASP A 50 -12.06 9.90 7.39
N LEU A 51 -11.18 8.90 7.52
CA LEU A 51 -11.19 7.65 6.72
C LEU A 51 -12.53 6.90 6.82
N PRO A 52 -13.16 6.74 8.00
CA PRO A 52 -14.43 6.02 8.12
C PRO A 52 -15.58 6.61 7.28
N ARG A 53 -15.51 7.88 6.91
CA ARG A 53 -16.54 8.55 6.11
C ARG A 53 -16.59 8.06 4.66
N PHE A 54 -15.53 7.47 4.13
CA PHE A 54 -15.47 6.99 2.74
C PHE A 54 -14.81 5.62 2.58
N ALA A 55 -14.04 5.15 3.55
CA ALA A 55 -13.40 3.83 3.58
C ALA A 55 -13.47 3.22 4.99
N PRO A 56 -14.69 2.93 5.51
CA PRO A 56 -14.89 2.38 6.86
C PRO A 56 -14.32 0.98 7.02
N ASP A 57 -14.03 0.31 5.92
CA ASP A 57 -13.44 -1.02 5.81
C ASP A 57 -11.91 -1.04 6.00
N LEU A 58 -11.26 0.15 6.09
CA LEU A 58 -9.81 0.26 6.26
C LEU A 58 -9.42 0.71 7.67
N ILE A 59 -8.17 0.40 8.04
CA ILE A 59 -7.60 0.73 9.36
C ILE A 59 -6.66 1.92 9.26
N SER A 60 -6.86 2.93 10.14
CA SER A 60 -5.91 4.02 10.38
C SER A 60 -5.54 4.05 11.85
N ASP A 61 -4.72 3.09 12.29
CA ASP A 61 -4.14 3.04 13.63
C ASP A 61 -2.61 3.06 13.47
N PRO A 62 -1.88 3.95 14.15
CA PRO A 62 -0.41 4.01 14.06
C PRO A 62 0.29 2.68 14.33
N ARG A 63 -0.27 1.83 15.23
CA ARG A 63 0.28 0.50 15.54
C ARG A 63 0.15 -0.49 14.38
N VAL A 64 -0.88 -0.32 13.55
CA VAL A 64 -1.17 -1.16 12.39
C VAL A 64 -0.64 -0.56 11.12
N SER A 65 -0.88 0.74 10.89
CA SER A 65 -0.66 1.41 9.60
C SER A 65 0.78 1.87 9.40
N LEU A 66 1.50 2.30 10.46
CA LEU A 66 2.85 2.83 10.33
C LEU A 66 3.88 1.72 10.09
N TYR A 67 4.70 1.89 9.06
CA TYR A 67 5.85 1.01 8.85
C TYR A 67 7.00 1.34 9.80
N ARG A 68 7.66 0.28 10.32
CA ARG A 68 8.91 0.43 11.07
C ARG A 68 10.01 1.00 10.18
N ILE A 69 10.91 1.79 10.77
CA ILE A 69 12.06 2.38 10.08
C ILE A 69 13.11 1.33 9.67
N TYR A 70 13.25 0.25 10.45
CA TYR A 70 14.22 -0.81 10.18
C TYR A 70 13.84 -1.64 8.97
N ARG A 71 14.82 -1.89 8.09
CA ARG A 71 14.67 -2.79 6.95
C ARG A 71 14.92 -4.25 7.36
N ASP A 72 14.26 -5.17 6.67
CA ASP A 72 14.67 -6.57 6.66
C ASP A 72 15.68 -6.76 5.54
N THR A 73 16.95 -6.87 5.90
CA THR A 73 18.05 -6.96 4.94
C THR A 73 18.55 -8.37 4.71
N ARG A 74 17.92 -9.40 5.31
CA ARG A 74 18.37 -10.79 5.25
C ARG A 74 18.52 -11.28 3.81
N PHE A 75 17.57 -10.95 2.95
CA PHE A 75 17.51 -11.38 1.55
C PHE A 75 17.75 -10.24 0.54
N SER A 76 18.19 -9.05 1.00
CA SER A 76 18.45 -7.90 0.15
C SER A 76 19.93 -7.80 -0.21
N HIS A 77 20.25 -7.46 -1.46
CA HIS A 77 21.62 -7.09 -1.86
C HIS A 77 22.04 -5.77 -1.19
N ASP A 78 21.14 -4.80 -1.11
CA ASP A 78 21.37 -3.57 -0.37
C ASP A 78 21.23 -3.81 1.13
N LYS A 79 22.34 -3.71 1.86
CA LYS A 79 22.42 -3.94 3.31
C LYS A 79 22.17 -2.70 4.15
N ALA A 80 21.78 -1.57 3.55
CA ALA A 80 21.39 -0.37 4.29
C ALA A 80 20.32 -0.71 5.34
N PRO A 81 20.58 -0.47 6.65
CA PRO A 81 19.76 -1.00 7.73
C PRO A 81 18.41 -0.30 7.92
N LEU A 82 18.26 0.91 7.37
CA LEU A 82 17.11 1.77 7.62
C LEU A 82 16.42 2.15 6.30
N LYS A 83 15.10 2.32 6.37
CA LYS A 83 14.34 2.97 5.30
C LYS A 83 14.64 4.45 5.31
N THR A 84 14.81 5.05 4.14
CA THR A 84 15.06 6.48 4.00
C THR A 84 13.79 7.30 3.84
N HIS A 85 12.64 6.69 4.07
CA HIS A 85 11.32 7.31 3.99
C HIS A 85 10.47 6.92 5.21
N VAL A 86 9.45 7.68 5.48
CA VAL A 86 8.36 7.30 6.39
C VAL A 86 7.13 6.96 5.56
N ALA A 87 6.49 5.83 5.88
CA ALA A 87 5.35 5.36 5.11
C ALA A 87 4.28 4.75 6.01
N ALA A 88 3.04 4.83 5.53
CA ALA A 88 1.88 4.20 6.15
C ALA A 88 1.06 3.42 5.12
N HIS A 89 0.56 2.26 5.53
CA HIS A 89 -0.36 1.43 4.78
C HIS A 89 -1.66 1.29 5.56
N PHE A 90 -2.78 1.41 4.89
CA PHE A 90 -4.12 1.33 5.47
C PHE A 90 -4.78 0.04 4.99
N PRO A 91 -4.56 -1.07 5.71
CA PRO A 91 -5.06 -2.39 5.31
C PRO A 91 -6.56 -2.53 5.55
N SER A 92 -7.17 -3.54 4.93
CA SER A 92 -8.54 -3.95 5.23
C SER A 92 -8.67 -4.51 6.65
N LYS A 93 -9.81 -4.25 7.29
CA LYS A 93 -10.19 -4.85 8.58
C LYS A 93 -10.48 -6.33 8.47
N ASP A 94 -10.92 -6.79 7.30
CA ASP A 94 -11.37 -8.16 7.05
C ASP A 94 -10.26 -9.09 6.54
N LEU A 95 -9.04 -8.58 6.38
CA LEU A 95 -7.87 -9.32 5.90
C LEU A 95 -6.69 -9.16 6.86
N PRO A 96 -5.76 -10.13 6.92
CA PRO A 96 -4.51 -9.96 7.64
C PRO A 96 -3.73 -8.74 7.14
N ARG A 97 -3.03 -8.06 8.03
CA ARG A 97 -2.33 -6.77 7.77
C ARG A 97 -1.50 -6.72 6.49
N LYS A 98 -0.94 -7.85 6.07
CA LYS A 98 -0.03 -7.94 4.90
C LYS A 98 -0.72 -8.52 3.66
N GLU A 99 -2.00 -8.82 3.76
CA GLU A 99 -2.79 -9.40 2.67
C GLU A 99 -3.76 -8.36 2.12
N GLY A 100 -4.08 -8.51 0.84
CA GLY A 100 -5.03 -7.65 0.17
C GLY A 100 -4.52 -6.27 -0.23
N ALA A 101 -5.43 -5.52 -0.82
CA ALA A 101 -5.21 -4.14 -1.23
C ALA A 101 -5.40 -3.18 -0.05
N GLY A 102 -4.72 -2.03 -0.11
CA GLY A 102 -4.86 -0.97 0.87
C GLY A 102 -4.55 0.40 0.27
N LEU A 103 -4.80 1.45 1.04
CA LEU A 103 -4.28 2.77 0.73
C LEU A 103 -2.83 2.89 1.24
N TYR A 104 -2.06 3.76 0.65
CA TYR A 104 -0.64 3.92 0.96
C TYR A 104 -0.18 5.37 0.82
N LEU A 105 0.65 5.79 1.76
CA LEU A 105 1.34 7.07 1.77
C LEU A 105 2.82 6.85 2.06
N GLU A 106 3.68 7.52 1.29
CA GLU A 106 5.11 7.60 1.52
C GLU A 106 5.58 9.04 1.45
N VAL A 107 6.39 9.46 2.42
CA VAL A 107 7.15 10.71 2.39
C VAL A 107 8.64 10.36 2.42
N ALA A 108 9.31 10.64 1.30
CA ALA A 108 10.70 10.33 1.05
C ALA A 108 11.55 11.62 0.91
N PRO A 109 12.89 11.56 0.86
CA PRO A 109 13.76 12.72 0.73
C PRO A 109 13.49 13.61 -0.50
N THR A 110 13.01 12.99 -1.58
CA THR A 110 12.86 13.64 -2.90
C THR A 110 11.42 13.62 -3.42
N ARG A 111 10.53 12.83 -2.81
CA ARG A 111 9.16 12.68 -3.30
C ARG A 111 8.17 12.38 -2.18
N VAL A 112 6.91 12.60 -2.51
CA VAL A 112 5.74 12.05 -1.79
C VAL A 112 4.98 11.15 -2.75
N TRP A 113 4.60 9.95 -2.32
CA TRP A 113 3.70 9.09 -3.09
C TRP A 113 2.41 8.87 -2.32
N ILE A 114 1.27 9.09 -2.97
CA ILE A 114 -0.07 8.93 -2.38
C ILE A 114 -0.91 8.08 -3.32
N GLY A 115 -1.53 7.02 -2.80
CA GLY A 115 -2.39 6.17 -3.61
C GLY A 115 -2.82 4.91 -2.88
N GLY A 116 -2.87 3.80 -3.59
CA GLY A 116 -3.24 2.50 -3.04
C GLY A 116 -3.35 1.44 -4.10
N GLY A 117 -3.83 0.27 -3.67
CA GLY A 117 -3.99 -0.88 -4.53
C GLY A 117 -3.39 -2.13 -3.94
N LEU A 118 -3.06 -3.09 -4.80
CA LEU A 118 -2.50 -4.38 -4.43
C LEU A 118 -1.09 -4.51 -4.99
N TYR A 119 -0.10 -4.48 -4.09
CA TYR A 119 1.32 -4.56 -4.42
C TYR A 119 1.87 -5.97 -4.18
N MET A 120 2.50 -6.55 -5.21
CA MET A 120 3.17 -7.87 -5.17
C MET A 120 2.34 -8.98 -4.48
N PRO A 121 1.09 -9.21 -4.89
CA PRO A 121 0.26 -10.25 -4.28
C PRO A 121 0.81 -11.65 -4.56
N PRO A 122 0.56 -12.63 -3.66
CA PRO A 122 0.80 -14.03 -3.95
C PRO A 122 0.05 -14.49 -5.21
N SER A 123 0.61 -15.46 -5.93
CA SER A 123 -0.01 -15.99 -7.16
C SER A 123 -1.42 -16.54 -6.96
N ALA A 124 -1.71 -17.07 -5.77
CA ALA A 124 -3.07 -17.53 -5.42
C ALA A 124 -4.08 -16.38 -5.42
N ASP A 125 -3.71 -15.25 -4.80
CA ASP A 125 -4.54 -14.05 -4.73
C ASP A 125 -4.76 -13.45 -6.12
N VAL A 126 -3.69 -13.42 -6.94
CA VAL A 126 -3.79 -12.96 -8.35
C VAL A 126 -4.81 -13.77 -9.12
N ARG A 127 -4.90 -15.10 -8.91
CA ARG A 127 -5.90 -15.95 -9.58
C ARG A 127 -7.32 -15.59 -9.16
N LEU A 128 -7.56 -15.41 -7.86
CA LEU A 128 -8.87 -15.00 -7.33
C LEU A 128 -9.29 -13.64 -7.89
N ILE A 129 -8.38 -12.69 -7.91
CA ILE A 129 -8.63 -11.34 -8.43
C ILE A 129 -8.90 -11.38 -9.93
N ARG A 130 -8.15 -12.15 -10.72
CA ARG A 130 -8.41 -12.30 -12.15
C ARG A 130 -9.80 -12.88 -12.42
N ALA A 131 -10.21 -13.91 -11.70
CA ALA A 131 -11.57 -14.45 -11.83
C ALA A 131 -12.64 -13.39 -11.52
N HIS A 132 -12.43 -12.62 -10.45
CA HIS A 132 -13.33 -11.52 -10.09
C HIS A 132 -13.34 -10.40 -11.14
N VAL A 133 -12.19 -10.01 -11.67
CA VAL A 133 -12.05 -9.03 -12.76
C VAL A 133 -12.76 -9.49 -14.02
N ALA A 134 -12.60 -10.75 -14.43
CA ALA A 134 -13.26 -11.31 -15.60
C ALA A 134 -14.79 -11.22 -15.46
N ALA A 135 -15.31 -11.65 -14.32
CA ALA A 135 -16.75 -11.64 -14.03
C ALA A 135 -17.33 -10.23 -13.88
N ASN A 136 -16.53 -9.26 -13.39
CA ASN A 136 -16.99 -7.93 -12.99
C ASN A 136 -16.27 -6.79 -13.74
N HIS A 137 -15.76 -7.03 -14.95
CA HIS A 137 -14.92 -6.09 -15.68
C HIS A 137 -15.56 -4.72 -15.89
N ARG A 138 -16.88 -4.66 -16.12
CA ARG A 138 -17.61 -3.38 -16.27
C ARG A 138 -17.57 -2.54 -15.01
N ALA A 139 -17.61 -3.17 -13.82
CA ALA A 139 -17.51 -2.47 -12.55
C ALA A 139 -16.09 -1.90 -12.35
N LEU A 140 -15.05 -2.71 -12.59
CA LEU A 140 -13.66 -2.23 -12.55
C LEU A 140 -13.43 -1.09 -13.54
N HIS A 141 -13.90 -1.27 -14.78
CA HIS A 141 -13.78 -0.24 -15.83
C HIS A 141 -14.40 1.09 -15.38
N ARG A 142 -15.62 1.09 -14.85
CA ARG A 142 -16.27 2.30 -14.30
C ARG A 142 -15.47 2.97 -13.20
N ILE A 143 -14.84 2.19 -12.29
CA ILE A 143 -13.99 2.72 -11.23
C ILE A 143 -12.78 3.45 -11.82
N VAL A 144 -12.00 2.78 -12.68
CA VAL A 144 -10.71 3.30 -13.15
C VAL A 144 -10.84 4.34 -14.26
N THR A 145 -11.99 4.41 -14.95
CA THR A 145 -12.28 5.44 -15.97
C THR A 145 -13.11 6.60 -15.43
N GLY A 146 -13.63 6.48 -14.21
CA GLY A 146 -14.42 7.53 -13.56
C GLY A 146 -13.64 8.84 -13.42
N THR A 147 -14.32 9.97 -13.59
CA THR A 147 -13.70 11.31 -13.57
C THR A 147 -12.88 11.57 -12.30
N SER A 148 -13.39 11.18 -11.14
CA SER A 148 -12.69 11.36 -9.85
C SER A 148 -11.38 10.58 -9.82
N PHE A 149 -11.38 9.32 -10.29
CA PHE A 149 -10.19 8.48 -10.35
C PHE A 149 -9.16 9.06 -11.31
N ARG A 150 -9.57 9.35 -12.56
CA ARG A 150 -8.66 9.90 -13.59
C ARG A 150 -8.02 11.22 -13.17
N ARG A 151 -8.80 12.13 -12.59
CA ARG A 151 -8.28 13.42 -12.09
C ARG A 151 -7.34 13.26 -10.89
N ALA A 152 -7.57 12.25 -10.04
CA ALA A 152 -6.76 12.03 -8.85
C ALA A 152 -5.43 11.34 -9.15
N VAL A 153 -5.46 10.24 -9.92
CA VAL A 153 -4.33 9.32 -10.06
C VAL A 153 -4.01 8.93 -11.51
N GLY A 154 -4.78 9.41 -12.48
CA GLY A 154 -4.59 9.11 -13.89
C GLY A 154 -5.12 7.72 -14.25
N THR A 155 -4.27 6.71 -14.26
CA THR A 155 -4.58 5.36 -14.72
C THR A 155 -4.22 4.30 -13.68
N LEU A 156 -4.83 3.12 -13.83
CA LEU A 156 -4.40 1.91 -13.13
C LEU A 156 -3.11 1.39 -13.78
N HIS A 157 -2.10 1.09 -12.98
CA HIS A 157 -0.81 0.59 -13.44
C HIS A 157 -0.32 -0.59 -12.61
N GLY A 158 0.74 -1.22 -13.08
CA GLY A 158 1.40 -2.38 -12.48
C GLY A 158 2.10 -3.20 -13.56
N ASP A 159 2.97 -4.09 -13.13
CA ASP A 159 3.64 -5.03 -14.03
C ASP A 159 2.61 -5.90 -14.74
N ARG A 160 2.90 -6.22 -16.01
CA ARG A 160 1.99 -6.98 -16.87
C ARG A 160 2.64 -8.27 -17.36
N LEU A 161 1.81 -9.26 -17.63
CA LEU A 161 2.21 -10.41 -18.43
C LEU A 161 2.39 -9.97 -19.89
N SER A 162 3.35 -10.57 -20.58
CA SER A 162 3.56 -10.36 -22.04
C SER A 162 2.40 -10.92 -22.87
N GLY A 163 1.84 -12.05 -22.46
CA GLY A 163 0.75 -12.74 -23.14
C GLY A 163 -0.56 -12.75 -22.35
N THR A 164 -1.54 -13.45 -22.91
CA THR A 164 -2.84 -13.71 -22.28
C THR A 164 -2.66 -14.66 -21.10
N PRO A 165 -3.22 -14.37 -19.92
CA PRO A 165 -3.15 -15.28 -18.79
C PRO A 165 -3.86 -16.61 -19.09
N ARG A 166 -3.31 -17.72 -18.53
CA ARG A 166 -3.89 -19.06 -18.73
C ARG A 166 -5.35 -19.09 -18.29
N GLY A 167 -6.22 -19.68 -19.11
CA GLY A 167 -7.66 -19.80 -18.85
C GLY A 167 -8.51 -18.64 -19.35
N TYR A 168 -7.92 -17.67 -20.06
CA TYR A 168 -8.63 -16.55 -20.68
C TYR A 168 -8.39 -16.51 -22.20
N VAL A 169 -9.32 -15.90 -22.93
CA VAL A 169 -9.24 -15.72 -24.39
C VAL A 169 -8.61 -14.37 -24.74
N LYS A 170 -8.00 -14.26 -25.94
CA LYS A 170 -7.27 -13.06 -26.37
C LYS A 170 -8.16 -11.83 -26.60
N ASP A 171 -9.43 -12.05 -26.90
CA ASP A 171 -10.45 -11.02 -27.14
C ASP A 171 -11.31 -10.72 -25.91
N HIS A 172 -10.92 -11.20 -24.72
CA HIS A 172 -11.65 -10.92 -23.49
C HIS A 172 -11.69 -9.42 -23.20
N PRO A 173 -12.88 -8.80 -22.95
CA PRO A 173 -13.02 -7.35 -22.78
C PRO A 173 -12.24 -6.77 -21.59
N ALA A 174 -11.84 -7.62 -20.65
CA ALA A 174 -11.00 -7.23 -19.50
C ALA A 174 -9.51 -7.55 -19.70
N LEU A 175 -9.05 -7.94 -20.91
CA LEU A 175 -7.70 -8.48 -21.10
C LEU A 175 -6.61 -7.57 -20.53
N GLU A 176 -6.72 -6.26 -20.71
CA GLU A 176 -5.75 -5.30 -20.19
C GLU A 176 -5.61 -5.33 -18.66
N TYR A 177 -6.70 -5.58 -17.93
CA TYR A 177 -6.68 -5.75 -16.48
C TYR A 177 -6.22 -7.14 -16.07
N LEU A 178 -6.60 -8.19 -16.82
CA LEU A 178 -6.23 -9.58 -16.56
C LEU A 178 -4.72 -9.82 -16.68
N ARG A 179 -4.03 -9.04 -17.52
CA ARG A 179 -2.57 -9.10 -17.68
C ARG A 179 -1.81 -8.52 -16.50
N LEU A 180 -2.43 -7.71 -15.64
CA LEU A 180 -1.77 -7.12 -14.47
C LEU A 180 -1.34 -8.20 -13.48
N LYS A 181 -0.12 -8.05 -12.95
CA LYS A 181 0.45 -8.84 -11.85
C LYS A 181 0.23 -8.16 -10.50
N GLN A 182 0.05 -6.86 -10.52
CA GLN A 182 -0.26 -5.97 -9.39
C GLN A 182 -1.18 -4.85 -9.88
N PHE A 183 -1.94 -4.25 -8.97
CA PHE A 183 -2.98 -3.29 -9.30
C PHE A 183 -2.75 -2.03 -8.48
N LEU A 184 -2.08 -1.04 -9.04
CA LEU A 184 -1.65 0.16 -8.34
C LEU A 184 -2.27 1.41 -8.96
N ALA A 185 -2.66 2.34 -8.12
CA ALA A 185 -3.13 3.66 -8.53
C ALA A 185 -2.64 4.70 -7.53
N GLY A 186 -1.95 5.73 -8.00
CA GLY A 186 -1.40 6.75 -7.13
C GLY A 186 -0.78 7.90 -7.91
N ARG A 187 -0.35 8.89 -7.16
CA ARG A 187 0.29 10.08 -7.69
C ARG A 187 1.55 10.41 -6.90
N GLU A 188 2.58 10.76 -7.62
CA GLU A 188 3.83 11.25 -7.08
C GLU A 188 3.85 12.78 -7.09
N PHE A 189 4.45 13.37 -6.07
CA PHE A 189 4.67 14.79 -5.91
C PHE A 189 6.11 15.02 -5.44
N GLU A 190 6.65 16.22 -5.67
CA GLU A 190 7.90 16.63 -5.07
C GLU A 190 7.82 16.58 -3.53
N ALA A 191 8.96 16.32 -2.87
CA ALA A 191 8.99 16.12 -1.42
C ALA A 191 8.40 17.30 -0.64
N GLU A 192 8.64 18.52 -1.09
CA GLU A 192 8.17 19.77 -0.50
C GLU A 192 6.65 19.86 -0.41
N PHE A 193 5.94 19.14 -1.28
CA PHE A 193 4.47 19.07 -1.23
C PHE A 193 3.97 18.58 0.13
N ALA A 194 4.70 17.65 0.78
CA ALA A 194 4.35 17.18 2.13
C ALA A 194 4.25 18.31 3.15
N THR A 195 4.94 19.43 2.96
CA THR A 195 5.00 20.54 3.93
C THR A 195 3.96 21.64 3.66
N THR A 196 3.18 21.50 2.61
CA THR A 196 2.20 22.51 2.20
C THR A 196 0.86 22.37 2.92
N ASN A 197 0.10 23.45 3.01
CA ASN A 197 -1.27 23.44 3.55
C ASN A 197 -2.26 22.66 2.66
N ARG A 198 -1.91 22.37 1.40
CA ARG A 198 -2.73 21.59 0.45
C ARG A 198 -2.55 20.08 0.62
N PHE A 199 -1.50 19.64 1.29
CA PHE A 199 -1.13 18.23 1.41
C PHE A 199 -2.28 17.35 1.92
N TYR A 200 -2.89 17.71 3.05
CA TYR A 200 -3.94 16.88 3.67
C TYR A 200 -5.21 16.79 2.81
N ALA A 201 -5.63 17.89 2.22
CA ALA A 201 -6.80 17.91 1.34
C ALA A 201 -6.59 17.03 0.09
N GLU A 202 -5.39 17.09 -0.50
CA GLU A 202 -5.03 16.29 -1.66
C GLU A 202 -4.90 14.80 -1.31
N LEU A 203 -4.31 14.47 -0.15
CA LEU A 203 -4.27 13.12 0.38
C LEU A 203 -5.68 12.52 0.49
N LEU A 204 -6.63 13.24 1.11
CA LEU A 204 -8.02 12.80 1.22
C LEU A 204 -8.68 12.65 -0.15
N ARG A 205 -8.41 13.57 -1.09
CA ARG A 205 -8.96 13.52 -2.45
C ARG A 205 -8.51 12.26 -3.18
N ILE A 206 -7.22 11.94 -3.12
CA ILE A 206 -6.65 10.74 -3.75
C ILE A 206 -7.18 9.48 -3.06
N PHE A 207 -7.19 9.43 -1.74
CA PHE A 207 -7.68 8.27 -0.99
C PHE A 207 -9.15 7.97 -1.28
N ARG A 208 -10.02 8.99 -1.36
CA ARG A 208 -11.43 8.83 -1.75
C ARG A 208 -11.56 8.25 -3.16
N ALA A 209 -10.74 8.70 -4.09
CA ALA A 209 -10.77 8.23 -5.46
C ALA A 209 -10.28 6.77 -5.61
N VAL A 210 -9.32 6.34 -4.79
CA VAL A 210 -8.72 5.00 -4.84
C VAL A 210 -9.46 3.97 -3.99
N ALA A 211 -10.16 4.37 -2.93
CA ALA A 211 -10.87 3.46 -2.03
C ALA A 211 -11.84 2.49 -2.74
N PRO A 212 -12.61 2.88 -3.78
CA PRO A 212 -13.44 1.93 -4.53
C PRO A 212 -12.65 0.82 -5.23
N LEU A 213 -11.44 1.13 -5.76
CA LEU A 213 -10.54 0.14 -6.32
C LEU A 213 -10.05 -0.85 -5.26
N VAL A 214 -9.61 -0.34 -4.10
CA VAL A 214 -9.16 -1.18 -2.98
C VAL A 214 -10.26 -2.14 -2.55
N ARG A 215 -11.49 -1.66 -2.41
CA ARG A 215 -12.66 -2.48 -2.06
C ARG A 215 -12.96 -3.54 -3.12
N PHE A 216 -12.92 -3.17 -4.40
CA PHE A 216 -13.11 -4.10 -5.52
C PHE A 216 -12.09 -5.24 -5.48
N LEU A 217 -10.81 -4.94 -5.25
CA LEU A 217 -9.74 -5.92 -5.21
C LEU A 217 -9.80 -6.83 -3.99
N ASN A 218 -10.29 -6.32 -2.85
CA ASN A 218 -10.39 -7.10 -1.61
C ASN A 218 -11.61 -8.03 -1.60
N ALA A 219 -12.67 -7.73 -2.34
CA ALA A 219 -13.91 -8.50 -2.33
C ALA A 219 -13.70 -10.02 -2.53
N PRO A 220 -12.99 -10.50 -3.58
CA PRO A 220 -12.78 -11.93 -3.80
C PRO A 220 -11.90 -12.57 -2.71
N LEU A 221 -10.95 -11.83 -2.13
CA LEU A 221 -10.07 -12.34 -1.08
C LEU A 221 -10.83 -12.54 0.23
N ILE A 222 -11.67 -11.59 0.60
CA ILE A 222 -12.53 -11.65 1.78
C ILE A 222 -13.54 -12.81 1.64
N GLU A 223 -14.18 -12.94 0.48
CA GLU A 223 -15.13 -14.03 0.21
C GLU A 223 -14.45 -15.38 0.30
N HIS A 224 -13.28 -15.55 -0.33
CA HIS A 224 -12.50 -16.78 -0.28
C HIS A 224 -12.14 -17.16 1.17
N ARG A 225 -11.68 -16.19 1.97
CA ARG A 225 -11.35 -16.42 3.37
C ARG A 225 -12.58 -16.84 4.19
N ARG A 226 -13.71 -16.16 4.01
CA ARG A 226 -14.97 -16.53 4.69
C ARG A 226 -15.43 -17.94 4.34
N ARG A 227 -15.26 -18.35 3.07
CA ARG A 227 -15.57 -19.72 2.61
C ARG A 227 -14.69 -20.75 3.30
N ILE A 228 -13.37 -20.53 3.37
CA ILE A 228 -12.45 -21.45 4.07
C ILE A 228 -12.81 -21.58 5.54
N THR A 229 -13.07 -20.47 6.23
CA THR A 229 -13.44 -20.49 7.66
C THR A 229 -14.75 -21.24 7.93
N ARG A 230 -15.70 -21.21 7.00
CA ARG A 230 -16.96 -21.99 7.12
C ARG A 230 -16.75 -23.50 6.91
N ILE A 231 -15.83 -23.87 6.02
CA ILE A 231 -15.55 -25.28 5.69
C ILE A 231 -14.66 -25.94 6.75
N LEU A 232 -13.74 -25.16 7.34
CA LEU A 232 -12.84 -25.60 8.41
C LEU A 232 -13.14 -24.77 9.67
N PRO A 233 -14.22 -25.10 10.42
CA PRO A 233 -14.46 -24.47 11.70
C PRO A 233 -13.24 -24.75 12.59
N LEU A 234 -12.68 -23.69 13.21
CA LEU A 234 -11.58 -23.82 14.15
C LEU A 234 -12.01 -24.80 15.24
N GLN A 235 -11.32 -25.92 15.37
CA GLN A 235 -11.40 -26.75 16.57
C GLN A 235 -10.85 -25.87 17.70
N ASP A 236 -11.65 -25.67 18.73
CA ASP A 236 -11.27 -24.90 19.91
C ASP A 236 -9.91 -25.41 20.43
N GLY A 237 -8.89 -24.56 20.38
CA GLY A 237 -7.55 -24.83 20.91
C GLY A 237 -6.43 -25.10 19.91
N ALA A 238 -6.67 -25.20 18.59
CA ALA A 238 -5.59 -25.35 17.64
C ALA A 238 -5.06 -23.98 17.19
N LEU A 239 -3.90 -23.57 17.68
CA LEU A 239 -3.10 -22.52 17.09
C LEU A 239 -2.90 -22.81 15.60
N LEU A 240 -3.34 -21.89 14.72
CA LEU A 240 -3.03 -21.96 13.30
C LEU A 240 -1.52 -22.20 13.12
N PRO A 241 -1.10 -23.16 12.30
CA PRO A 241 0.32 -23.41 12.06
C PRO A 241 0.97 -22.11 11.56
N ASP A 242 2.01 -21.68 12.27
CA ASP A 242 2.82 -20.52 11.92
C ASP A 242 3.40 -20.75 10.50
N ARG A 243 2.83 -20.10 9.49
CA ARG A 243 3.30 -20.14 8.09
C ARG A 243 4.65 -19.41 7.93
N ARG A 244 5.57 -19.55 8.87
CA ARG A 244 6.93 -19.00 8.79
C ARG A 244 7.89 -19.85 7.97
N ARG A 245 7.40 -20.90 7.31
CA ARG A 245 8.24 -21.78 6.46
C ARG A 245 7.58 -22.05 5.11
N SER A 246 7.48 -21.03 4.27
CA SER A 246 7.54 -21.21 2.83
C SER A 246 8.51 -20.16 2.29
N GLU A 247 9.72 -20.60 2.05
CA GLU A 247 10.78 -19.85 1.37
C GLU A 247 10.35 -19.59 -0.07
N VAL A 248 9.69 -18.48 -0.30
CA VAL A 248 9.59 -17.92 -1.65
C VAL A 248 10.69 -16.88 -1.74
N ARG A 249 11.78 -17.20 -2.45
CA ARG A 249 12.80 -16.23 -2.88
C ARG A 249 12.09 -15.07 -3.57
N PRO A 250 12.21 -13.83 -3.10
CA PRO A 250 11.79 -12.68 -3.90
C PRO A 250 12.76 -12.55 -5.08
N PRO A 251 12.27 -12.30 -6.30
CA PRO A 251 13.14 -11.92 -7.40
C PRO A 251 13.84 -10.62 -7.05
N ALA A 252 15.07 -10.46 -7.54
CA ALA A 252 15.89 -9.26 -7.37
C ALA A 252 15.06 -8.01 -7.69
N ALA A 253 14.93 -7.12 -6.73
CA ALA A 253 14.26 -5.84 -6.92
C ALA A 253 15.06 -5.01 -7.92
N ALA A 254 14.55 -4.88 -9.13
CA ALA A 254 14.95 -3.84 -10.04
C ALA A 254 14.66 -2.49 -9.34
N SER A 255 15.69 -1.72 -9.11
CA SER A 255 15.66 -0.35 -8.61
C SER A 255 15.05 0.57 -9.68
N ARG A 256 13.74 0.61 -9.76
CA ARG A 256 12.96 1.63 -10.48
C ARG A 256 11.61 1.71 -9.78
N TRP A 257 11.50 2.66 -8.92
CA TRP A 257 10.36 3.47 -8.44
C TRP A 257 10.78 4.27 -7.23
#